data_dc1a982200ef34aac28d5a70574c03f9
#
_entry.id   dc1a982200ef34aac28d5a70574c03f9
#
_cell.length_a   1.000
_cell.length_b   1.000
_cell.length_c   1.000
_cell.angle_alpha   90.00
_cell.angle_beta   90.00
_cell.angle_gamma   90.00
#
_symmetry.space_group_name_H-M   'P 1'
#
loop_
_entity.id
_entity.type
_entity.pdbx_description
1 polymer ?
#
loop_
_entity_poly.entity_id
_entity_poly.type
_entity_poly.pdbx_seq_one_letter_code
_entity_poly.pdbx_strand_id
1 'polypeptide(L)'
;YDIQPDMVTLAKGLGGGVPIGALLMTEEVALKMPKGGHGTTFGGNPLACAAALAVLEEIEGRNLLQHVSEVGNYFQEQLRSI
;
A
#
# COMPACT_ATOMS: atom_id res chain seq x y z
N TYR A 1 -9.02 0.47 -10.95
CA TYR A 1 -9.75 1.66 -11.43
C TYR A 1 -9.29 2.12 -12.82
N ASP A 2 -8.41 1.37 -13.46
CA ASP A 2 -7.90 1.66 -14.81
C ASP A 2 -7.38 3.09 -14.98
N ILE A 3 -6.63 3.55 -13.99
CA ILE A 3 -5.95 4.85 -13.97
C ILE A 3 -4.44 4.65 -13.86
N GLN A 4 -3.68 5.58 -14.42
CA GLN A 4 -2.22 5.59 -14.33
C GLN A 4 -1.76 6.90 -13.69
N PRO A 5 -1.67 6.97 -12.36
CA PRO A 5 -1.22 8.17 -11.66
C PRO A 5 0.28 8.39 -11.83
N ASP A 6 0.70 9.65 -11.80
CA ASP A 6 2.12 10.00 -11.78
C ASP A 6 2.78 9.71 -10.43
N MET A 7 2.00 9.79 -9.36
CA MET A 7 2.44 9.54 -7.98
C MET A 7 1.34 8.80 -7.20
N VAL A 8 1.76 7.89 -6.33
CA VAL A 8 0.89 7.17 -5.39
C VAL A 8 1.50 7.17 -4.01
N THR A 9 0.73 7.58 -3.02
CA THR A 9 1.13 7.49 -1.61
C THR A 9 0.48 6.29 -0.94
N LEU A 10 1.26 5.54 -0.18
CA LEU A 10 0.82 4.40 0.61
C LEU A 10 1.19 4.60 2.07
N ALA A 11 0.33 4.13 2.97
CA ALA A 11 0.57 4.21 4.41
C ALA A 11 -0.31 3.21 5.17
N LYS A 12 -0.43 3.39 6.48
CA LYS A 12 -1.36 2.68 7.39
C LYS A 12 -1.27 1.17 7.26
N GLY A 13 -2.22 0.53 6.60
CA GLY A 13 -2.24 -0.93 6.42
C GLY A 13 -1.01 -1.53 5.75
N LEU A 14 -0.21 -0.71 5.06
CA LEU A 14 1.02 -1.17 4.40
C LEU A 14 1.97 -1.89 5.37
N GLY A 15 2.08 -1.43 6.60
CA GLY A 15 2.95 -2.01 7.61
C GLY A 15 2.29 -3.00 8.55
N GLY A 16 0.98 -3.27 8.39
CA GLY A 16 0.26 -4.20 9.27
C GLY A 16 0.22 -3.75 10.74
N GLY A 17 0.35 -2.45 11.00
CA GLY A 17 0.43 -1.86 12.33
C GLY A 17 1.80 -1.25 12.66
N VAL A 18 2.84 -1.60 11.92
CA VAL A 18 4.15 -0.95 12.04
C VAL A 18 4.14 0.37 11.23
N PRO A 19 4.57 1.49 11.82
CA PRO A 19 4.59 2.77 11.12
C PRO A 19 5.49 2.75 9.87
N ILE A 20 4.89 2.98 8.72
CA ILE A 20 5.59 3.10 7.44
C ILE A 20 4.76 3.92 6.47
N GLY A 21 5.41 4.63 5.58
CA GLY A 21 4.82 5.26 4.42
C GLY A 21 5.66 4.97 3.19
N ALA A 22 5.04 4.95 2.02
CA ALA A 22 5.74 4.80 0.76
C ALA A 22 5.18 5.80 -0.26
N LEU A 23 6.07 6.29 -1.10
CA LEU A 23 5.74 7.11 -2.26
C LEU A 23 6.27 6.41 -3.51
N LEU A 24 5.35 6.03 -4.38
CA LEU A 24 5.68 5.53 -5.71
C LEU A 24 5.53 6.67 -6.72
N MET A 25 6.36 6.70 -7.72
CA MET A 25 6.29 7.73 -8.75
C MET A 25 6.83 7.20 -10.06
N THR A 26 6.45 7.86 -11.16
CA THR A 26 7.04 7.61 -12.46
C THR A 26 8.51 8.02 -12.48
N GLU A 27 9.30 7.43 -13.37
CA GLU A 27 10.70 7.81 -13.55
C GLU A 27 10.85 9.29 -13.91
N GLU A 28 9.95 9.81 -14.74
CA GLU A 28 9.94 11.23 -15.12
C GLU A 28 9.86 12.16 -13.90
N VAL A 29 8.97 11.85 -12.96
CA VAL A 29 8.83 12.62 -11.70
C VAL A 29 10.07 12.43 -10.82
N ALA A 30 10.55 11.19 -10.68
CA ALA A 30 11.71 10.88 -9.84
C ALA A 30 12.97 11.62 -10.28
N LEU A 31 13.19 11.77 -11.59
CA LEU A 31 14.34 12.50 -12.14
C LEU A 31 14.31 14.00 -11.85
N LYS A 32 13.16 14.56 -11.53
CA LYS A 32 13.01 15.97 -11.13
C LYS A 32 13.25 16.22 -9.64
N MET A 33 13.35 15.17 -8.84
CA MET A 33 13.58 15.28 -7.40
C MET A 33 15.05 15.63 -7.14
N PRO A 34 15.33 16.74 -6.40
CA PRO A 34 16.69 17.12 -6.10
C PRO A 34 17.34 16.15 -5.10
N LYS A 35 18.62 15.85 -5.28
CA LYS A 35 19.38 15.09 -4.28
C LYS A 35 19.43 15.86 -2.96
N GLY A 36 19.16 15.15 -1.84
CA GLY A 36 19.18 15.75 -0.51
C GLY A 36 18.01 16.70 -0.21
N GLY A 37 16.99 16.75 -1.07
CA GLY A 37 15.81 17.58 -0.86
C GLY A 37 14.91 17.12 0.28
N HIS A 38 15.00 15.83 0.65
CA HIS A 38 14.22 15.21 1.71
C HIS A 38 15.07 14.27 2.55
N GLY A 39 14.72 14.15 3.82
CA GLY A 39 15.36 13.22 4.73
C GLY A 39 14.40 12.77 5.83
N THR A 40 14.68 11.64 6.41
CA THR A 40 13.92 11.07 7.51
C THR A 40 14.83 10.21 8.38
N THR A 41 14.67 10.29 9.69
CA THR A 41 15.48 9.49 10.62
C THR A 41 15.10 8.00 10.55
N PHE A 42 13.82 7.68 10.48
CA PHE A 42 13.34 6.30 10.57
C PHE A 42 12.86 5.73 9.23
N GLY A 43 12.83 6.53 8.17
CA GLY A 43 12.34 6.08 6.86
C GLY A 43 13.21 4.97 6.29
N GLY A 44 12.56 3.94 5.76
CA GLY A 44 13.24 2.80 5.16
C GLY A 44 13.97 1.90 6.15
N ASN A 45 13.65 1.97 7.46
CA ASN A 45 14.29 1.09 8.42
C ASN A 45 13.95 -0.38 8.16
N PRO A 46 14.88 -1.32 8.47
CA PRO A 46 14.70 -2.73 8.13
C PRO A 46 13.47 -3.39 8.75
N LEU A 47 13.10 -3.02 9.98
CA LEU A 47 11.95 -3.59 10.67
C LEU A 47 10.64 -3.23 9.94
N ALA A 48 10.44 -1.95 9.65
CA ALA A 48 9.25 -1.50 8.95
C ALA A 48 9.17 -2.05 7.52
N CYS A 49 10.29 -2.12 6.80
CA CYS A 49 10.34 -2.71 5.47
C CYS A 49 10.00 -4.21 5.50
N ALA A 50 10.52 -4.96 6.46
CA ALA A 50 10.19 -6.38 6.64
C ALA A 50 8.70 -6.58 6.93
N ALA A 51 8.10 -5.74 7.77
CA ALA A 51 6.67 -5.79 8.04
C ALA A 51 5.84 -5.50 6.79
N ALA A 52 6.20 -4.48 6.01
CA ALA A 52 5.49 -4.15 4.77
C ALA A 52 5.61 -5.27 3.72
N LEU A 53 6.79 -5.87 3.57
CA LEU A 53 6.97 -7.02 2.68
C LEU A 53 6.09 -8.20 3.10
N ALA A 54 6.03 -8.52 4.39
CA ALA A 54 5.18 -9.59 4.91
C ALA A 54 3.70 -9.34 4.60
N VAL A 55 3.22 -8.08 4.73
CA VAL A 55 1.84 -7.72 4.36
C VAL A 55 1.57 -7.96 2.89
N LEU A 56 2.47 -7.53 2.01
CA LEU A 56 2.30 -7.69 0.56
C LEU A 56 2.34 -9.19 0.16
N GLU A 57 3.24 -9.96 0.75
CA GLU A 57 3.34 -11.40 0.53
C GLU A 57 2.07 -12.14 0.97
N GLU A 58 1.47 -11.77 2.11
CA GLU A 58 0.19 -12.31 2.57
C GLU A 58 -0.97 -11.98 1.61
N ILE A 59 -1.04 -10.73 1.15
CA ILE A 59 -2.09 -10.30 0.22
C ILE A 59 -2.02 -11.12 -1.09
N GLU A 60 -0.83 -11.27 -1.66
CA GLU A 60 -0.63 -12.03 -2.89
C GLU A 60 -0.73 -13.54 -2.65
N GLY A 61 -0.04 -14.08 -1.66
CA GLY A 61 0.06 -15.51 -1.41
C GLY A 61 -1.26 -16.16 -1.02
N ARG A 62 -2.14 -15.42 -0.35
CA ARG A 62 -3.48 -15.89 0.05
C ARG A 62 -4.59 -15.40 -0.88
N ASN A 63 -4.26 -14.76 -1.98
CA ASN A 63 -5.23 -14.21 -2.93
C ASN A 63 -6.32 -13.36 -2.27
N LEU A 64 -5.89 -12.47 -1.34
CA LEU A 64 -6.82 -11.71 -0.50
C LEU A 64 -7.66 -10.70 -1.28
N LEU A 65 -7.20 -10.22 -2.43
CA LEU A 65 -7.98 -9.29 -3.27
C LEU A 65 -9.27 -9.95 -3.76
N GLN A 66 -9.21 -11.20 -4.21
CA GLN A 66 -10.41 -11.96 -4.58
C GLN A 66 -11.30 -12.21 -3.37
N HIS A 67 -10.72 -12.64 -2.26
CA HIS A 67 -11.45 -12.88 -1.00
C HIS A 67 -12.22 -11.63 -0.55
N VAL A 68 -11.59 -10.47 -0.57
CA VAL A 68 -12.22 -9.19 -0.21
C VAL A 68 -13.40 -8.87 -1.13
N SER A 69 -13.28 -9.13 -2.42
CA SER A 69 -14.37 -8.91 -3.38
C SER A 69 -15.57 -9.83 -3.09
N GLU A 70 -15.32 -11.09 -2.87
CA GLU A 70 -16.38 -12.09 -2.56
C GLU A 70 -17.09 -11.77 -1.24
N VAL A 71 -16.34 -11.59 -0.16
CA VAL A 71 -16.88 -11.28 1.15
C VAL A 71 -17.54 -9.90 1.17
N GLY A 72 -16.97 -8.94 0.46
CA GLY A 72 -17.52 -7.58 0.34
C GLY A 72 -18.90 -7.58 -0.33
N ASN A 73 -19.07 -8.36 -1.41
CA ASN A 73 -20.37 -8.52 -2.07
C ASN A 73 -21.39 -9.17 -1.14
N TYR A 74 -21.03 -10.26 -0.50
CA TYR A 74 -21.88 -10.93 0.50
C TYR A 74 -22.30 -9.97 1.61
N PHE A 75 -21.37 -9.22 2.16
CA PHE A 75 -21.64 -8.26 3.21
C PHE A 75 -22.61 -7.15 2.78
N GLN A 76 -22.44 -6.62 1.57
CA GLN A 76 -23.36 -5.62 1.01
C GLN A 76 -24.78 -6.17 0.82
N GLU A 77 -24.91 -7.42 0.34
CA GLU A 77 -26.21 -8.08 0.19
C GLU A 77 -26.90 -8.23 1.54
N GLN A 78 -26.19 -8.66 2.57
CA GLN A 78 -26.74 -8.78 3.91
C GLN A 78 -27.19 -7.42 4.47
N LEU A 79 -26.41 -6.38 4.29
CA LEU A 79 -26.79 -5.02 4.72
C LEU A 79 -28.05 -4.50 4.02
N ARG A 80 -28.20 -4.79 2.72
CA ARG A 80 -29.41 -4.37 1.96
C ARG A 80 -30.68 -5.13 2.38
N SER A 81 -30.54 -6.29 3.00
CA SER A 81 -31.66 -7.10 3.48
C SER A 81 -32.21 -6.66 4.84
N ILE A 82 -31.51 -5.78 5.54
CA ILE A 82 -31.94 -5.20 6.81
C ILE A 82 -32.80 -3.97 6.56
#